data_23a84415b0120251d63ab89ff232c933
#
_entry.id   23a84415b0120251d63ab89ff232c933
#
_cell.length_a   1.000
_cell.length_b   1.000
_cell.length_c   1.000
_cell.angle_alpha   90.00
_cell.angle_beta   90.00
_cell.angle_gamma   90.00
#
_symmetry.space_group_name_H-M   'P 1'
#
loop_
_entity.id
_entity.type
_entity.pdbx_description
1 polymer ?
#
loop_
_entity_poly.entity_id
_entity_poly.type
_entity_poly.pdbx_seq_one_letter_code
_entity_poly.pdbx_strand_id
1 'polypeptide(L)'
;APSPTGPFHIGGARSALFNWLFARKMGGKLVLRIEDTDLERSSRESEENIKAALKWLGLNWDEGIDVGGEYGPYRQTERLELYKKYTDQLLAEGKAYYCYCTDEELEAERQALSAKGQMPRYMGKCRNLTSEQIEQYKAEGRKPTVRFRVPADQQILVRDMVRGDVVFDSNGIGDFVIVKSDGIPTYNYAVVIDDALMKISHVIRAEEHLSNTPRQCLIYDALGFTQPTFGHISLILGKDRTKMSKRHGATSVDQYRQLGYLPEGIDNFLALLGWAPNSEQEIFSMEELIQAFSMEHVAKNPAVFEIDKLNWINQHYMRQLDEEAFFAAAKPHMVAAGYMTGDECGEKLEWLKRVVATAKEHVAFAAQIPECVAMYFSDEFEFENAEAAAVLQEESVPTVMNMLFEELPKLEVLDGPAVKAAFKAIQKATKLGGKAVFMPIRVALTGNQHGPELAEMVPLLGLERTEARIRASLAKAGITL
;
A
#
# COMPACT_ATOMS: atom_id res chain seq x y z
N ALA A 1 13.48 -8.17 -1.67
CA ALA A 1 14.13 -8.56 -0.42
C ALA A 1 13.85 -7.49 0.65
N PRO A 2 12.76 -7.61 1.41
CA PRO A 2 12.40 -6.62 2.43
C PRO A 2 13.15 -6.85 3.74
N SER A 3 13.36 -5.75 4.48
CA SER A 3 13.83 -5.79 5.86
C SER A 3 12.62 -5.80 6.81
N PRO A 4 12.52 -6.76 7.76
CA PRO A 4 11.34 -6.92 8.63
C PRO A 4 11.41 -5.96 9.83
N THR A 5 11.37 -4.65 9.57
CA THR A 5 11.59 -3.59 10.56
C THR A 5 10.31 -2.81 10.93
N GLY A 6 9.14 -3.33 10.59
CA GLY A 6 7.85 -2.73 10.88
C GLY A 6 6.76 -3.15 9.90
N PRO A 7 5.59 -2.48 9.92
CA PRO A 7 4.49 -2.76 9.00
C PRO A 7 4.91 -2.62 7.54
N PHE A 8 4.41 -3.51 6.68
CA PHE A 8 4.78 -3.51 5.26
C PHE A 8 4.16 -2.31 4.53
N HIS A 9 5.01 -1.34 4.19
CA HIS A 9 4.63 -0.09 3.56
C HIS A 9 4.20 -0.28 2.11
N ILE A 10 3.24 0.51 1.63
CA ILE A 10 2.76 0.47 0.23
C ILE A 10 3.88 0.71 -0.80
N GLY A 11 4.92 1.47 -0.46
CA GLY A 11 6.12 1.61 -1.31
C GLY A 11 6.86 0.29 -1.51
N GLY A 12 6.96 -0.53 -0.45
CA GLY A 12 7.49 -1.88 -0.51
C GLY A 12 6.59 -2.80 -1.33
N ALA A 13 5.27 -2.68 -1.16
CA ALA A 13 4.28 -3.43 -1.92
C ALA A 13 4.34 -3.11 -3.42
N ARG A 14 4.46 -1.83 -3.80
CA ARG A 14 4.66 -1.43 -5.21
C ARG A 14 5.96 -2.03 -5.78
N SER A 15 7.05 -1.97 -5.03
CA SER A 15 8.31 -2.58 -5.47
C SER A 15 8.17 -4.09 -5.66
N ALA A 16 7.47 -4.78 -4.74
CA ALA A 16 7.18 -6.21 -4.86
C ALA A 16 6.30 -6.51 -6.08
N LEU A 17 5.26 -5.72 -6.31
CA LEU A 17 4.36 -5.86 -7.47
C LEU A 17 5.13 -5.70 -8.79
N PHE A 18 6.00 -4.68 -8.91
CA PHE A 18 6.80 -4.48 -10.13
C PHE A 18 7.76 -5.64 -10.39
N ASN A 19 8.41 -6.17 -9.35
CA ASN A 19 9.24 -7.38 -9.46
C ASN A 19 8.41 -8.59 -9.88
N TRP A 20 7.23 -8.75 -9.29
CA TRP A 20 6.33 -9.87 -9.58
C TRP A 20 5.81 -9.82 -11.02
N LEU A 21 5.31 -8.66 -11.46
CA LEU A 21 4.84 -8.46 -12.84
C LEU A 21 5.95 -8.70 -13.85
N PHE A 22 7.14 -8.16 -13.59
CA PHE A 22 8.30 -8.37 -14.45
C PHE A 22 8.69 -9.85 -14.52
N ALA A 23 8.78 -10.53 -13.38
CA ALA A 23 9.12 -11.96 -13.35
C ALA A 23 8.08 -12.80 -14.08
N ARG A 24 6.78 -12.56 -13.87
CA ARG A 24 5.71 -13.29 -14.56
C ARG A 24 5.73 -13.06 -16.07
N LYS A 25 5.89 -11.82 -16.51
CA LYS A 25 5.97 -11.48 -17.94
C LYS A 25 7.16 -12.13 -18.63
N MET A 26 8.32 -12.19 -17.96
CA MET A 26 9.56 -12.75 -18.51
C MET A 26 9.67 -14.27 -18.32
N GLY A 27 8.67 -14.94 -17.70
CA GLY A 27 8.74 -16.36 -17.38
C GLY A 27 9.81 -16.71 -16.36
N GLY A 28 10.21 -15.74 -15.53
CA GLY A 28 11.21 -15.88 -14.48
C GLY A 28 10.61 -16.26 -13.13
N LYS A 29 11.46 -16.24 -12.09
CA LYS A 29 11.09 -16.55 -10.71
C LYS A 29 11.21 -15.31 -9.83
N LEU A 30 10.26 -15.14 -8.91
CA LEU A 30 10.36 -14.19 -7.82
C LEU A 30 10.96 -14.88 -6.59
N VAL A 31 12.03 -14.30 -6.04
CA VAL A 31 12.69 -14.78 -4.83
C VAL A 31 12.36 -13.86 -3.65
N LEU A 32 11.87 -14.41 -2.55
CA LEU A 32 11.67 -13.67 -1.31
C LEU A 32 12.76 -14.03 -0.28
N ARG A 33 13.71 -13.10 -0.11
CA ARG A 33 14.74 -13.14 0.93
C ARG A 33 14.41 -12.13 2.03
N ILE A 34 14.62 -12.50 3.28
CA ILE A 34 14.45 -11.63 4.45
C ILE A 34 15.80 -11.04 4.85
N GLU A 35 15.86 -9.71 4.88
CA GLU A 35 17.08 -8.95 5.20
C GLU A 35 17.02 -8.46 6.66
N ASP A 36 17.37 -9.34 7.58
CA ASP A 36 17.24 -9.19 9.03
C ASP A 36 18.58 -8.92 9.75
N THR A 37 19.56 -8.34 9.07
CA THR A 37 20.87 -7.98 9.65
C THR A 37 20.84 -6.79 10.61
N ASP A 38 19.76 -6.05 10.65
CA ASP A 38 19.47 -5.08 11.69
C ASP A 38 18.73 -5.75 12.85
N LEU A 39 19.50 -6.34 13.77
CA LEU A 39 18.95 -7.16 14.85
C LEU A 39 18.10 -6.37 15.85
N GLU A 40 18.32 -5.07 16.00
CA GLU A 40 17.57 -4.23 16.92
C GLU A 40 16.16 -3.91 16.42
N ARG A 41 16.01 -3.70 15.10
CA ARG A 41 14.73 -3.31 14.49
C ARG A 41 13.97 -4.46 13.83
N SER A 42 14.64 -5.57 13.55
CA SER A 42 14.02 -6.73 12.89
C SER A 42 13.22 -7.57 13.89
N SER A 43 12.04 -8.02 13.50
CA SER A 43 11.20 -8.92 14.29
C SER A 43 10.49 -9.96 13.44
N ARG A 44 10.19 -11.12 14.05
CA ARG A 44 9.38 -12.17 13.42
C ARG A 44 7.96 -11.69 13.10
N GLU A 45 7.39 -10.85 13.95
CA GLU A 45 6.08 -10.25 13.69
C GLU A 45 6.07 -9.42 12.40
N SER A 46 7.09 -8.59 12.20
CA SER A 46 7.24 -7.81 10.96
C SER A 46 7.45 -8.71 9.74
N GLU A 47 8.19 -9.81 9.89
CA GLU A 47 8.36 -10.80 8.82
C GLU A 47 7.01 -11.44 8.43
N GLU A 48 6.22 -11.89 9.42
CA GLU A 48 4.89 -12.45 9.17
C GLU A 48 3.94 -11.43 8.53
N ASN A 49 4.00 -10.16 8.96
CA ASN A 49 3.23 -9.08 8.35
C ASN A 49 3.57 -8.91 6.86
N ILE A 50 4.85 -8.93 6.49
CA ILE A 50 5.29 -8.87 5.08
C ILE A 50 4.72 -10.03 4.28
N LYS A 51 4.88 -11.27 4.80
CA LYS A 51 4.40 -12.47 4.12
C LYS A 51 2.88 -12.48 3.95
N ALA A 52 2.15 -12.09 5.00
CA ALA A 52 0.70 -12.00 4.97
C ALA A 52 0.22 -10.95 3.96
N ALA A 53 0.88 -9.79 3.90
CA ALA A 53 0.56 -8.72 2.95
C ALA A 53 0.80 -9.17 1.50
N LEU A 54 1.94 -9.78 1.20
CA LEU A 54 2.25 -10.30 -0.14
C LEU A 54 1.25 -11.38 -0.58
N LYS A 55 0.89 -12.32 0.32
CA LYS A 55 -0.11 -13.35 0.05
C LYS A 55 -1.49 -12.76 -0.21
N TRP A 56 -1.88 -11.75 0.57
CA TRP A 56 -3.16 -11.08 0.39
C TRP A 56 -3.26 -10.33 -0.95
N LEU A 57 -2.14 -9.72 -1.41
CA LEU A 57 -2.02 -9.11 -2.73
C LEU A 57 -1.89 -10.14 -3.87
N GLY A 58 -1.84 -11.45 -3.58
CA GLY A 58 -1.63 -12.48 -4.60
C GLY A 58 -0.21 -12.53 -5.16
N LEU A 59 0.74 -11.82 -4.55
CA LEU A 59 2.14 -11.73 -4.98
C LEU A 59 2.96 -12.91 -4.43
N ASN A 60 2.59 -14.11 -4.82
CA ASN A 60 3.27 -15.34 -4.40
C ASN A 60 4.68 -15.40 -4.99
N TRP A 61 5.63 -15.90 -4.20
CA TRP A 61 7.03 -16.10 -4.60
C TRP A 61 7.31 -17.56 -4.90
N ASP A 62 8.26 -17.78 -5.80
CA ASP A 62 8.57 -19.11 -6.34
C ASP A 62 9.70 -19.80 -5.57
N GLU A 63 10.56 -18.99 -4.94
CA GLU A 63 11.68 -19.43 -4.14
C GLU A 63 11.89 -18.48 -2.97
N GLY A 64 12.36 -18.98 -1.84
CA GLY A 64 12.60 -18.12 -0.69
C GLY A 64 12.06 -18.67 0.62
N ILE A 65 11.82 -17.75 1.55
CA ILE A 65 11.28 -18.09 2.88
C ILE A 65 9.95 -18.84 2.74
N ASP A 66 9.72 -19.84 3.58
CA ASP A 66 8.57 -20.73 3.66
C ASP A 66 8.38 -21.71 2.47
N VAL A 67 8.87 -21.38 1.28
CA VAL A 67 8.73 -22.26 0.10
C VAL A 67 10.01 -23.01 -0.23
N GLY A 68 11.16 -22.56 0.31
CA GLY A 68 12.46 -23.18 0.05
C GLY A 68 13.00 -22.85 -1.35
N GLY A 69 13.89 -23.69 -1.82
CA GLY A 69 14.53 -23.57 -3.14
C GLY A 69 15.97 -24.03 -3.13
N GLU A 70 16.66 -23.81 -4.25
CA GLU A 70 17.99 -24.33 -4.50
C GLU A 70 19.10 -23.55 -3.77
N TYR A 71 18.86 -22.26 -3.46
CA TYR A 71 19.90 -21.32 -3.01
C TYR A 71 19.76 -20.85 -1.57
N GLY A 72 19.01 -21.61 -0.74
CA GLY A 72 18.83 -21.29 0.68
C GLY A 72 20.11 -21.31 1.52
N PRO A 73 20.01 -20.90 2.79
CA PRO A 73 18.83 -20.34 3.48
C PRO A 73 18.48 -18.92 2.99
N TYR A 74 17.23 -18.44 3.31
CA TYR A 74 16.70 -17.19 2.76
C TYR A 74 16.51 -16.09 3.81
N ARG A 75 17.08 -16.25 5.01
CA ARG A 75 17.30 -15.16 5.98
C ARG A 75 18.77 -14.84 6.07
N GLN A 76 19.11 -13.57 6.10
CA GLN A 76 20.51 -13.15 6.14
C GLN A 76 21.22 -13.60 7.42
N THR A 77 20.54 -13.58 8.57
CA THR A 77 21.12 -14.09 9.83
C THR A 77 21.43 -15.58 9.81
N GLU A 78 20.88 -16.35 8.90
CA GLU A 78 21.16 -17.78 8.71
C GLU A 78 22.32 -18.03 7.73
N ARG A 79 22.92 -16.96 7.17
CA ARG A 79 23.95 -17.01 6.12
C ARG A 79 25.32 -16.49 6.57
N LEU A 80 25.52 -16.25 7.85
CA LEU A 80 26.73 -15.58 8.38
C LEU A 80 28.04 -16.26 7.96
N GLU A 81 28.08 -17.58 7.88
CA GLU A 81 29.25 -18.32 7.44
C GLU A 81 29.59 -18.07 5.96
N LEU A 82 28.59 -17.87 5.12
CA LEU A 82 28.82 -17.48 3.72
C LEU A 82 29.44 -16.09 3.62
N TYR A 83 28.94 -15.13 4.37
CA TYR A 83 29.51 -13.79 4.39
C TYR A 83 30.95 -13.79 4.92
N LYS A 84 31.21 -14.56 5.96
CA LYS A 84 32.55 -14.73 6.53
C LYS A 84 33.53 -15.29 5.49
N LYS A 85 33.15 -16.32 4.75
CA LYS A 85 33.97 -16.92 3.69
C LYS A 85 34.47 -15.88 2.69
N TYR A 86 33.57 -15.03 2.19
CA TYR A 86 33.93 -14.01 1.21
C TYR A 86 34.66 -12.81 1.84
N THR A 87 34.43 -12.52 3.12
CA THR A 87 35.20 -11.54 3.88
C THR A 87 36.65 -11.99 4.02
N ASP A 88 36.88 -13.24 4.39
CA ASP A 88 38.21 -13.82 4.52
C ASP A 88 38.97 -13.79 3.15
N GLN A 89 38.24 -14.05 2.05
CA GLN A 89 38.79 -13.91 0.70
C GLN A 89 39.24 -12.48 0.39
N LEU A 90 38.36 -11.47 0.64
CA LEU A 90 38.69 -10.07 0.39
C LEU A 90 39.87 -9.58 1.24
N LEU A 91 39.95 -10.03 2.51
CA LEU A 91 41.09 -9.73 3.39
C LEU A 91 42.40 -10.37 2.85
N ALA A 92 42.36 -11.64 2.45
CA ALA A 92 43.53 -12.35 1.90
C ALA A 92 44.04 -11.72 0.59
N GLU A 93 43.12 -11.22 -0.25
CA GLU A 93 43.44 -10.54 -1.50
C GLU A 93 43.83 -9.05 -1.32
N GLY A 94 43.81 -8.52 -0.08
CA GLY A 94 44.10 -7.13 0.20
C GLY A 94 43.03 -6.13 -0.28
N LYS A 95 41.86 -6.64 -0.66
CA LYS A 95 40.70 -5.85 -1.10
C LYS A 95 39.84 -5.35 0.04
N ALA A 96 40.07 -5.83 1.26
CA ALA A 96 39.53 -5.38 2.51
C ALA A 96 40.58 -5.32 3.60
N TYR A 97 40.30 -4.65 4.70
CA TYR A 97 41.21 -4.50 5.84
C TYR A 97 40.45 -4.26 7.12
N TYR A 98 41.12 -4.53 8.27
CA TYR A 98 40.56 -4.23 9.59
C TYR A 98 40.71 -2.75 9.94
N CYS A 99 39.64 -2.14 10.39
CA CYS A 99 39.57 -0.76 10.85
C CYS A 99 39.30 -0.71 12.34
N TYR A 100 40.19 -0.08 13.09
CA TYR A 100 40.16 0.06 14.55
C TYR A 100 39.72 1.44 15.00
N CYS A 101 39.23 2.31 14.12
CA CYS A 101 38.71 3.63 14.49
C CYS A 101 37.55 3.51 15.47
N THR A 102 37.53 4.38 16.47
CA THR A 102 36.39 4.55 17.38
C THR A 102 35.32 5.45 16.74
N ASP A 103 34.10 5.43 17.29
CA ASP A 103 32.99 6.26 16.81
C ASP A 103 33.31 7.75 16.96
N GLU A 104 34.04 8.13 18.06
CA GLU A 104 34.50 9.49 18.30
C GLU A 104 35.51 9.95 17.26
N GLU A 105 36.47 9.07 16.87
CA GLU A 105 37.46 9.39 15.85
C GLU A 105 36.78 9.57 14.47
N LEU A 106 35.83 8.73 14.13
CA LEU A 106 35.05 8.83 12.87
C LEU A 106 34.17 10.07 12.83
N GLU A 107 33.53 10.41 13.95
CA GLU A 107 32.70 11.61 14.05
C GLU A 107 33.56 12.90 13.96
N ALA A 108 34.73 12.93 14.58
CA ALA A 108 35.65 14.05 14.48
C ALA A 108 36.14 14.25 13.02
N GLU A 109 36.46 13.16 12.30
CA GLU A 109 36.80 13.20 10.87
C GLU A 109 35.65 13.76 10.02
N ARG A 110 34.44 13.30 10.26
CA ARG A 110 33.22 13.75 9.58
C ARG A 110 33.00 15.26 9.76
N GLN A 111 33.11 15.74 11.01
CA GLN A 111 32.95 17.16 11.34
C GLN A 111 34.02 18.02 10.69
N ALA A 112 35.27 17.56 10.69
CA ALA A 112 36.39 18.26 10.05
C ALA A 112 36.22 18.43 8.54
N LEU A 113 35.69 17.40 7.83
CA LEU A 113 35.39 17.48 6.43
C LEU A 113 34.20 18.41 6.14
N SER A 114 33.13 18.31 6.94
CA SER A 114 31.97 19.19 6.83
C SER A 114 32.33 20.66 7.04
N ALA A 115 33.18 20.97 8.01
CA ALA A 115 33.66 22.33 8.27
C ALA A 115 34.47 22.93 7.09
N LYS A 116 35.06 22.07 6.23
CA LYS A 116 35.75 22.45 4.99
C LYS A 116 34.83 22.48 3.78
N GLY A 117 33.50 22.25 3.95
CA GLY A 117 32.56 22.13 2.84
C GLY A 117 32.75 20.89 1.97
N GLN A 118 33.44 19.88 2.47
CA GLN A 118 33.67 18.61 1.77
C GLN A 118 32.64 17.57 2.18
N MET A 119 32.29 16.69 1.24
CA MET A 119 31.40 15.56 1.53
C MET A 119 32.05 14.63 2.57
N PRO A 120 31.37 14.30 3.67
CA PRO A 120 31.89 13.39 4.67
C PRO A 120 32.15 12.00 4.07
N ARG A 121 33.37 11.51 4.23
CA ARG A 121 33.80 10.17 3.85
C ARG A 121 34.94 9.73 4.76
N TYR A 122 35.14 8.42 4.85
CA TYR A 122 36.29 7.87 5.56
C TYR A 122 37.60 8.17 4.81
N MET A 123 38.57 8.76 5.47
CA MET A 123 39.84 9.20 4.87
C MET A 123 40.95 8.13 4.87
N GLY A 124 40.65 6.92 5.38
CA GLY A 124 41.55 5.79 5.28
C GLY A 124 42.60 5.67 6.39
N LYS A 125 42.32 6.20 7.60
CA LYS A 125 43.24 6.15 8.73
C LYS A 125 43.83 4.75 8.97
N CYS A 126 43.03 3.69 8.90
CA CYS A 126 43.45 2.31 9.11
C CYS A 126 43.83 1.57 7.83
N ARG A 127 43.83 2.22 6.68
CA ARG A 127 44.01 1.57 5.37
C ARG A 127 45.37 0.87 5.21
N ASN A 128 46.41 1.37 5.87
CA ASN A 128 47.79 0.88 5.77
C ASN A 128 48.45 0.82 7.13
N LEU A 129 47.80 0.19 8.14
CA LEU A 129 48.38 0.03 9.48
C LEU A 129 49.59 -0.91 9.46
N THR A 130 50.60 -0.59 10.26
CA THR A 130 51.70 -1.53 10.54
C THR A 130 51.26 -2.60 11.53
N SER A 131 52.03 -3.70 11.60
CA SER A 131 51.74 -4.77 12.57
C SER A 131 51.79 -4.23 14.03
N GLU A 132 52.72 -3.32 14.33
CA GLU A 132 52.85 -2.71 15.65
C GLU A 132 51.59 -1.89 15.99
N GLN A 133 51.06 -1.08 15.06
CA GLN A 133 49.83 -0.31 15.27
C GLN A 133 48.63 -1.22 15.47
N ILE A 134 48.53 -2.33 14.76
CA ILE A 134 47.48 -3.31 14.94
C ILE A 134 47.51 -3.93 16.34
N GLU A 135 48.72 -4.36 16.79
CA GLU A 135 48.88 -4.93 18.13
C GLU A 135 48.61 -3.91 19.23
N GLN A 136 48.99 -2.64 19.04
CA GLN A 136 48.63 -1.55 19.96
C GLN A 136 47.09 -1.43 20.09
N TYR A 137 46.36 -1.32 18.98
CA TYR A 137 44.89 -1.22 19.01
C TYR A 137 44.21 -2.43 19.64
N LYS A 138 44.73 -3.63 19.41
CA LYS A 138 44.27 -4.83 20.09
C LYS A 138 44.52 -4.76 21.60
N ALA A 139 45.71 -4.31 22.02
CA ALA A 139 46.02 -4.12 23.41
C ALA A 139 45.14 -3.05 24.11
N GLU A 140 44.67 -2.06 23.37
CA GLU A 140 43.65 -1.09 23.81
C GLU A 140 42.24 -1.70 23.91
N GLY A 141 42.06 -2.96 23.53
CA GLY A 141 40.74 -3.64 23.54
C GLY A 141 39.79 -3.24 22.41
N ARG A 142 40.31 -2.57 21.38
CA ARG A 142 39.48 -2.16 20.22
C ARG A 142 39.02 -3.35 19.40
N LYS A 143 37.72 -3.42 19.11
CA LYS A 143 37.15 -4.43 18.21
C LYS A 143 37.12 -3.85 16.80
N PRO A 144 37.74 -4.51 15.82
CA PRO A 144 37.76 -4.00 14.46
C PRO A 144 36.43 -4.20 13.73
N THR A 145 36.14 -3.27 12.83
CA THR A 145 35.24 -3.51 11.70
C THR A 145 36.06 -3.95 10.48
N VAL A 146 35.43 -4.50 9.46
CA VAL A 146 36.06 -4.76 8.17
C VAL A 146 35.60 -3.72 7.17
N ARG A 147 36.58 -3.03 6.54
CA ARG A 147 36.29 -2.07 5.45
C ARG A 147 36.71 -2.60 4.12
N PHE A 148 35.89 -2.32 3.11
CA PHE A 148 36.22 -2.53 1.72
C PHE A 148 37.21 -1.43 1.25
N ARG A 149 38.26 -1.84 0.56
CA ARG A 149 39.25 -0.93 -0.01
C ARG A 149 38.77 -0.45 -1.37
N VAL A 150 38.29 0.76 -1.46
CA VAL A 150 37.77 1.33 -2.72
C VAL A 150 38.96 1.66 -3.65
N PRO A 151 38.98 1.16 -4.89
CA PRO A 151 40.00 1.52 -5.87
C PRO A 151 39.89 3.02 -6.20
N ALA A 152 41.06 3.69 -6.33
CA ALA A 152 41.11 5.09 -6.72
C ALA A 152 40.91 5.24 -8.25
N ASP A 153 40.50 6.42 -8.67
CA ASP A 153 40.44 6.88 -10.07
C ASP A 153 39.67 5.96 -11.02
N GLN A 154 38.57 5.39 -10.52
CA GLN A 154 37.67 4.55 -11.33
C GLN A 154 36.30 5.22 -11.55
N GLN A 155 35.81 5.07 -12.78
CA GLN A 155 34.42 5.39 -13.10
C GLN A 155 33.58 4.12 -12.98
N ILE A 156 32.52 4.18 -12.17
CA ILE A 156 31.63 3.06 -11.91
C ILE A 156 30.35 3.31 -12.71
N LEU A 157 30.14 2.51 -13.75
CA LEU A 157 28.94 2.58 -14.57
C LEU A 157 27.84 1.68 -14.00
N VAL A 158 26.74 2.28 -13.64
CA VAL A 158 25.50 1.59 -13.26
C VAL A 158 24.55 1.65 -14.46
N ARG A 159 24.26 0.50 -15.05
CA ARG A 159 23.23 0.39 -16.10
C ARG A 159 21.90 0.12 -15.46
N ASP A 160 21.01 1.09 -15.59
CA ASP A 160 19.70 1.08 -14.91
C ASP A 160 18.56 1.09 -15.92
N MET A 161 17.63 0.13 -15.78
CA MET A 161 16.51 -0.02 -16.70
C MET A 161 15.56 1.19 -16.71
N VAL A 162 15.51 1.96 -15.60
CA VAL A 162 14.63 3.12 -15.45
C VAL A 162 15.40 4.41 -15.68
N ARG A 163 16.62 4.53 -15.08
CA ARG A 163 17.41 5.77 -15.06
C ARG A 163 18.33 5.90 -16.27
N GLY A 164 18.59 4.80 -16.98
CA GLY A 164 19.64 4.73 -17.99
C GLY A 164 21.02 4.59 -17.36
N ASP A 165 22.04 4.97 -18.09
CA ASP A 165 23.42 4.88 -17.62
C ASP A 165 23.73 5.99 -16.61
N VAL A 166 24.13 5.59 -15.39
CA VAL A 166 24.54 6.50 -14.31
C VAL A 166 26.00 6.21 -13.96
N VAL A 167 26.85 7.23 -13.99
CA VAL A 167 28.27 7.12 -13.72
C VAL A 167 28.64 7.73 -12.38
N PHE A 168 29.38 7.01 -11.56
CA PHE A 168 29.88 7.44 -10.26
C PHE A 168 31.43 7.43 -10.26
N ASP A 169 32.02 8.42 -9.57
CA ASP A 169 33.45 8.47 -9.33
C ASP A 169 33.80 7.75 -8.03
N SER A 170 34.70 6.76 -8.09
CA SER A 170 35.13 6.00 -6.90
C SER A 170 35.80 6.88 -5.83
N ASN A 171 36.46 7.97 -6.23
CA ASN A 171 37.10 8.91 -5.29
C ASN A 171 36.11 9.62 -4.35
N GLY A 172 34.84 9.71 -4.75
CA GLY A 172 33.77 10.28 -3.92
C GLY A 172 33.17 9.31 -2.90
N ILE A 173 33.44 8.00 -3.01
CA ILE A 173 32.80 6.98 -2.19
C ILE A 173 33.50 6.80 -0.84
N GLY A 174 34.85 6.70 -0.82
CA GLY A 174 35.63 6.34 0.35
C GLY A 174 35.50 4.88 0.77
N ASP A 175 36.45 4.36 1.54
CA ASP A 175 36.38 3.00 2.05
C ASP A 175 35.23 2.84 3.04
N PHE A 176 34.40 1.83 2.84
CA PHE A 176 33.15 1.63 3.60
C PHE A 176 33.15 0.31 4.36
N VAL A 177 32.44 0.28 5.48
CA VAL A 177 32.33 -0.92 6.33
C VAL A 177 31.50 -1.98 5.61
N ILE A 178 32.02 -3.20 5.54
CA ILE A 178 31.32 -4.38 5.01
C ILE A 178 30.93 -5.35 6.11
N VAL A 179 31.68 -5.42 7.23
CA VAL A 179 31.34 -6.22 8.40
C VAL A 179 31.51 -5.34 9.65
N LYS A 180 30.50 -5.32 10.49
CA LYS A 180 30.50 -4.61 11.77
C LYS A 180 31.38 -5.31 12.81
N SER A 181 31.70 -4.63 13.92
CA SER A 181 32.52 -5.19 15.01
C SER A 181 31.89 -6.40 15.73
N ASP A 182 30.60 -6.63 15.58
CA ASP A 182 29.87 -7.80 16.06
C ASP A 182 29.91 -8.98 15.07
N GLY A 183 30.53 -8.83 13.92
CA GLY A 183 30.62 -9.85 12.88
C GLY A 183 29.43 -9.87 11.90
N ILE A 184 28.45 -9.02 12.12
CA ILE A 184 27.27 -8.95 11.23
C ILE A 184 27.63 -8.12 9.97
N PRO A 185 27.31 -8.60 8.75
CA PRO A 185 27.55 -7.84 7.53
C PRO A 185 26.68 -6.61 7.44
N THR A 186 27.16 -5.58 6.75
CA THR A 186 26.34 -4.43 6.38
C THR A 186 25.44 -4.74 5.19
N TYR A 187 24.40 -3.97 5.02
CA TYR A 187 23.43 -4.12 3.91
C TYR A 187 24.10 -4.26 2.54
N ASN A 188 24.97 -3.30 2.17
CA ASN A 188 25.59 -3.31 0.84
C ASN A 188 26.45 -4.55 0.57
N TYR A 189 27.02 -5.16 1.59
CA TYR A 189 27.83 -6.35 1.46
C TYR A 189 26.97 -7.62 1.40
N ALA A 190 26.02 -7.76 2.32
CA ALA A 190 25.18 -8.95 2.38
C ALA A 190 24.35 -9.14 1.09
N VAL A 191 23.73 -8.08 0.57
CA VAL A 191 22.90 -8.18 -0.65
C VAL A 191 23.71 -8.62 -1.88
N VAL A 192 24.94 -8.18 -2.02
CA VAL A 192 25.79 -8.59 -3.16
C VAL A 192 26.08 -10.08 -3.13
N ILE A 193 26.47 -10.61 -1.98
CA ILE A 193 26.75 -12.04 -1.81
C ILE A 193 25.49 -12.86 -2.06
N ASP A 194 24.38 -12.43 -1.48
CA ASP A 194 23.11 -13.14 -1.63
C ASP A 194 22.62 -13.12 -3.07
N ASP A 195 22.60 -11.96 -3.72
CA ASP A 195 22.15 -11.82 -5.11
C ASP A 195 23.01 -12.63 -6.05
N ALA A 196 24.33 -12.63 -5.86
CA ALA A 196 25.25 -13.42 -6.67
C ALA A 196 25.04 -14.94 -6.48
N LEU A 197 24.96 -15.40 -5.22
CA LEU A 197 24.81 -16.82 -4.90
C LEU A 197 23.42 -17.36 -5.21
N MET A 198 22.37 -16.51 -5.10
CA MET A 198 21.00 -16.83 -5.48
C MET A 198 20.73 -16.65 -6.98
N LYS A 199 21.75 -16.28 -7.77
CA LYS A 199 21.65 -16.10 -9.24
C LYS A 199 20.58 -15.07 -9.62
N ILE A 200 20.46 -14.01 -8.85
CA ILE A 200 19.54 -12.91 -9.15
C ILE A 200 20.01 -12.18 -10.41
N SER A 201 19.15 -12.15 -11.41
CA SER A 201 19.42 -11.50 -12.70
C SER A 201 19.03 -10.02 -12.73
N HIS A 202 17.99 -9.65 -11.98
CA HIS A 202 17.43 -8.29 -11.94
C HIS A 202 17.14 -7.84 -10.51
N VAL A 203 17.53 -6.61 -10.19
CA VAL A 203 17.28 -5.95 -8.90
C VAL A 203 16.46 -4.70 -9.16
N ILE A 204 15.15 -4.78 -8.91
CA ILE A 204 14.20 -3.67 -9.05
C ILE A 204 13.82 -3.18 -7.67
N ARG A 205 14.16 -1.93 -7.34
CA ARG A 205 14.00 -1.37 -5.99
C ARG A 205 13.81 0.14 -6.01
N ALA A 206 13.50 0.76 -4.86
CA ALA A 206 13.32 2.20 -4.76
C ALA A 206 14.60 2.98 -5.07
N GLU A 207 14.46 4.16 -5.68
CA GLU A 207 15.56 5.03 -6.11
C GLU A 207 16.49 5.50 -4.97
N GLU A 208 16.01 5.49 -3.73
CA GLU A 208 16.85 5.82 -2.56
C GLU A 208 18.06 4.88 -2.40
N HIS A 209 18.01 3.70 -3.04
CA HIS A 209 19.13 2.76 -3.10
C HIS A 209 20.12 3.04 -4.25
N LEU A 210 19.85 3.99 -5.12
CA LEU A 210 20.76 4.29 -6.25
C LEU A 210 22.16 4.69 -5.77
N SER A 211 22.25 5.47 -4.69
CA SER A 211 23.53 5.85 -4.09
C SER A 211 24.29 4.69 -3.43
N ASN A 212 23.62 3.57 -3.13
CA ASN A 212 24.26 2.35 -2.63
C ASN A 212 24.84 1.50 -3.75
N THR A 213 24.28 1.58 -4.95
CA THR A 213 24.59 0.72 -6.09
C THR A 213 26.07 0.74 -6.49
N PRO A 214 26.78 1.89 -6.56
CA PRO A 214 28.20 1.88 -6.92
C PRO A 214 29.05 1.11 -5.89
N ARG A 215 28.73 1.15 -4.59
CA ARG A 215 29.42 0.32 -3.58
C ARG A 215 29.21 -1.16 -3.83
N GLN A 216 27.99 -1.53 -4.19
CA GLN A 216 27.64 -2.91 -4.52
C GLN A 216 28.36 -3.37 -5.82
N CYS A 217 28.40 -2.55 -6.86
CA CYS A 217 29.16 -2.85 -8.09
C CYS A 217 30.64 -3.13 -7.80
N LEU A 218 31.27 -2.32 -6.94
CA LEU A 218 32.67 -2.53 -6.53
C LEU A 218 32.87 -3.88 -5.82
N ILE A 219 31.92 -4.31 -5.01
CA ILE A 219 32.00 -5.62 -4.33
C ILE A 219 31.81 -6.76 -5.34
N TYR A 220 30.84 -6.64 -6.27
CA TYR A 220 30.67 -7.62 -7.36
C TYR A 220 31.98 -7.83 -8.13
N ASP A 221 32.59 -6.73 -8.55
CA ASP A 221 33.85 -6.76 -9.33
C ASP A 221 34.99 -7.35 -8.52
N ALA A 222 35.14 -6.97 -7.24
CA ALA A 222 36.19 -7.48 -6.36
C ALA A 222 36.09 -8.99 -6.12
N LEU A 223 34.88 -9.55 -6.06
CA LEU A 223 34.64 -10.97 -5.87
C LEU A 223 34.55 -11.77 -7.19
N GLY A 224 34.60 -11.09 -8.34
CA GLY A 224 34.43 -11.71 -9.65
C GLY A 224 33.02 -12.23 -9.91
N PHE A 225 32.01 -11.61 -9.28
CA PHE A 225 30.61 -11.97 -9.48
C PHE A 225 30.02 -11.22 -10.68
N THR A 226 29.06 -11.85 -11.34
CA THR A 226 28.28 -11.20 -12.38
C THR A 226 27.31 -10.21 -11.74
N GLN A 227 27.34 -8.95 -12.17
CA GLN A 227 26.41 -7.94 -11.72
C GLN A 227 25.01 -8.20 -12.27
N PRO A 228 23.93 -8.02 -11.48
CA PRO A 228 22.56 -8.05 -11.98
C PRO A 228 22.27 -6.78 -12.79
N THR A 229 21.19 -6.80 -13.56
CA THR A 229 20.61 -5.58 -14.14
C THR A 229 19.81 -4.83 -13.06
N PHE A 230 20.08 -3.54 -12.89
CA PHE A 230 19.39 -2.71 -11.90
C PHE A 230 18.19 -1.97 -12.49
N GLY A 231 17.20 -1.70 -11.65
CA GLY A 231 16.08 -0.81 -11.96
C GLY A 231 15.69 -0.04 -10.70
N HIS A 232 15.94 1.27 -10.68
CA HIS A 232 15.61 2.15 -9.55
C HIS A 232 14.34 2.92 -9.84
N ILE A 233 13.23 2.49 -9.22
CA ILE A 233 11.90 3.08 -9.38
C ILE A 233 11.76 4.32 -8.50
N SER A 234 11.03 5.31 -9.00
CA SER A 234 10.84 6.60 -8.33
C SER A 234 10.13 6.47 -6.97
N LEU A 235 10.30 7.47 -6.11
CA LEU A 235 9.59 7.55 -4.83
C LEU A 235 8.09 7.77 -5.02
N ILE A 236 7.32 7.41 -3.99
CA ILE A 236 5.92 7.79 -3.85
C ILE A 236 5.85 9.02 -2.95
N LEU A 237 5.21 10.07 -3.43
CA LEU A 237 5.01 11.34 -2.73
C LEU A 237 3.55 11.47 -2.30
N GLY A 238 3.32 12.18 -1.21
CA GLY A 238 2.00 12.68 -0.84
C GLY A 238 1.56 13.85 -1.73
N LYS A 239 0.32 14.32 -1.57
CA LYS A 239 -0.22 15.50 -2.29
C LYS A 239 0.63 16.77 -2.05
N ASP A 240 1.31 16.88 -0.91
CA ASP A 240 2.25 17.97 -0.58
C ASP A 240 3.63 17.82 -1.24
N ARG A 241 3.80 16.83 -2.11
CA ARG A 241 5.05 16.48 -2.80
C ARG A 241 6.23 16.12 -1.88
N THR A 242 5.95 15.76 -0.65
CA THR A 242 6.96 15.17 0.25
C THR A 242 6.85 13.64 0.24
N LYS A 243 7.91 12.96 0.65
CA LYS A 243 7.91 11.48 0.76
C LYS A 243 6.71 11.02 1.59
N MET A 244 5.96 10.06 1.06
CA MET A 244 4.77 9.53 1.72
C MET A 244 5.09 8.97 3.10
N SER A 245 4.30 9.37 4.10
CA SER A 245 4.49 9.04 5.51
C SER A 245 3.14 8.99 6.23
N LYS A 246 3.13 8.55 7.48
CA LYS A 246 1.91 8.41 8.32
C LYS A 246 1.02 9.67 8.39
N ARG A 247 1.58 10.86 8.21
CA ARG A 247 0.80 12.12 8.18
C ARG A 247 -0.11 12.25 6.95
N HIS A 248 0.10 11.43 5.92
CA HIS A 248 -0.70 11.41 4.71
C HIS A 248 -1.85 10.38 4.75
N GLY A 249 -2.07 9.72 5.89
CA GLY A 249 -3.08 8.69 6.08
C GLY A 249 -2.49 7.28 6.19
N ALA A 250 -3.24 6.29 5.73
CA ALA A 250 -2.81 4.90 5.72
C ALA A 250 -1.58 4.72 4.81
N THR A 251 -0.56 4.04 5.31
CA THR A 251 0.70 3.83 4.60
C THR A 251 1.13 2.36 4.50
N SER A 252 0.51 1.48 5.29
CA SER A 252 0.78 0.04 5.24
C SER A 252 -0.32 -0.72 4.51
N VAL A 253 0.04 -1.83 3.90
CA VAL A 253 -0.92 -2.73 3.22
C VAL A 253 -2.00 -3.21 4.18
N ASP A 254 -1.63 -3.54 5.42
CA ASP A 254 -2.58 -4.03 6.43
C ASP A 254 -3.64 -2.99 6.80
N GLN A 255 -3.29 -1.70 6.86
CA GLN A 255 -4.26 -0.64 7.10
C GLN A 255 -5.32 -0.56 5.99
N TYR A 256 -4.92 -0.68 4.72
CA TYR A 256 -5.87 -0.73 3.60
C TYR A 256 -6.74 -1.98 3.65
N ARG A 257 -6.15 -3.13 3.96
CA ARG A 257 -6.89 -4.39 4.16
C ARG A 257 -7.92 -4.25 5.27
N GLN A 258 -7.55 -3.66 6.41
CA GLN A 258 -8.46 -3.41 7.55
C GLN A 258 -9.59 -2.44 7.21
N LEU A 259 -9.37 -1.49 6.30
CA LEU A 259 -10.42 -0.61 5.78
C LEU A 259 -11.34 -1.31 4.76
N GLY A 260 -11.00 -2.54 4.36
CA GLY A 260 -11.80 -3.31 3.41
C GLY A 260 -11.60 -2.90 1.95
N TYR A 261 -10.41 -2.41 1.60
CA TYR A 261 -9.98 -2.36 0.20
C TYR A 261 -9.74 -3.78 -0.32
N LEU A 262 -9.97 -3.98 -1.60
CA LEU A 262 -9.73 -5.26 -2.28
C LEU A 262 -8.28 -5.33 -2.78
N PRO A 263 -7.64 -6.51 -2.76
CA PRO A 263 -6.27 -6.65 -3.26
C PRO A 263 -6.15 -6.24 -4.73
N GLU A 264 -7.13 -6.58 -5.57
CA GLU A 264 -7.16 -6.20 -6.99
C GLU A 264 -7.16 -4.68 -7.18
N GLY A 265 -7.90 -3.94 -6.34
CA GLY A 265 -7.93 -2.48 -6.36
C GLY A 265 -6.60 -1.87 -5.95
N ILE A 266 -5.96 -2.42 -4.93
CA ILE A 266 -4.63 -1.98 -4.48
C ILE A 266 -3.58 -2.27 -5.54
N ASP A 267 -3.54 -3.49 -6.10
CA ASP A 267 -2.56 -3.88 -7.11
C ASP A 267 -2.68 -3.04 -8.38
N ASN A 268 -3.91 -2.86 -8.88
CA ASN A 268 -4.16 -2.04 -10.05
C ASN A 268 -3.69 -0.58 -9.81
N PHE A 269 -4.04 0.00 -8.66
CA PHE A 269 -3.61 1.35 -8.31
C PHE A 269 -2.09 1.46 -8.18
N LEU A 270 -1.44 0.53 -7.45
CA LEU A 270 0.01 0.53 -7.26
C LEU A 270 0.76 0.32 -8.57
N ALA A 271 0.23 -0.48 -9.50
CA ALA A 271 0.82 -0.66 -10.83
C ALA A 271 0.88 0.68 -11.58
N LEU A 272 -0.20 1.45 -11.57
CA LEU A 272 -0.27 2.76 -12.22
C LEU A 272 0.54 3.85 -11.50
N LEU A 273 1.01 3.57 -10.30
CA LEU A 273 1.77 4.53 -9.51
C LEU A 273 3.25 4.54 -9.94
N GLY A 274 3.54 5.24 -11.02
CA GLY A 274 4.86 5.36 -11.63
C GLY A 274 5.12 4.42 -12.81
N TRP A 275 4.09 3.77 -13.34
CA TRP A 275 4.12 3.09 -14.62
C TRP A 275 2.96 3.60 -15.48
N ALA A 276 3.21 3.82 -16.76
CA ALA A 276 2.21 4.27 -17.72
C ALA A 276 1.96 3.18 -18.78
N PRO A 277 0.74 2.64 -18.91
CA PRO A 277 0.40 1.73 -19.98
C PRO A 277 0.44 2.43 -21.35
N ASN A 278 0.58 1.66 -22.43
CA ASN A 278 0.51 2.15 -23.81
C ASN A 278 -0.94 2.38 -24.29
N SER A 279 -1.86 2.56 -23.39
CA SER A 279 -3.29 2.76 -23.67
C SER A 279 -3.89 3.73 -22.66
N GLU A 280 -5.12 4.16 -22.90
CA GLU A 280 -5.90 4.94 -21.94
C GLU A 280 -6.58 4.07 -20.87
N GLN A 281 -6.33 2.76 -20.87
CA GLN A 281 -6.89 1.84 -19.90
C GLN A 281 -6.34 2.14 -18.50
N GLU A 282 -7.22 2.18 -17.51
CA GLU A 282 -6.86 2.41 -16.10
C GLU A 282 -7.28 1.25 -15.18
N ILE A 283 -8.22 0.42 -15.63
CA ILE A 283 -8.68 -0.77 -14.89
C ILE A 283 -8.09 -2.01 -15.55
N PHE A 284 -7.33 -2.77 -14.79
CA PHE A 284 -6.60 -3.95 -15.26
C PHE A 284 -6.81 -5.13 -14.32
N SER A 285 -7.18 -6.28 -14.85
CA SER A 285 -6.97 -7.55 -14.15
C SER A 285 -5.49 -7.83 -13.97
N MET A 286 -5.15 -8.76 -13.07
CA MET A 286 -3.75 -9.14 -12.86
C MET A 286 -3.12 -9.74 -14.14
N GLU A 287 -3.88 -10.49 -14.91
CA GLU A 287 -3.46 -11.06 -16.20
C GLU A 287 -3.16 -9.95 -17.22
N GLU A 288 -4.02 -8.95 -17.31
CA GLU A 288 -3.80 -7.79 -18.18
C GLU A 288 -2.59 -6.97 -17.73
N LEU A 289 -2.38 -6.82 -16.42
CA LEU A 289 -1.18 -6.17 -15.87
C LEU A 289 0.09 -6.92 -16.28
N ILE A 290 0.13 -8.25 -16.15
CA ILE A 290 1.28 -9.06 -16.58
C ILE A 290 1.60 -8.83 -18.06
N GLN A 291 0.58 -8.80 -18.91
CA GLN A 291 0.76 -8.62 -20.35
C GLN A 291 1.19 -7.19 -20.71
N ALA A 292 0.61 -6.19 -20.08
CA ALA A 292 0.86 -4.78 -20.39
C ALA A 292 2.16 -4.25 -19.77
N PHE A 293 2.54 -4.72 -18.58
CA PHE A 293 3.65 -4.18 -17.80
C PHE A 293 4.98 -4.20 -18.57
N SER A 294 5.73 -3.11 -18.51
CA SER A 294 7.06 -2.99 -19.11
C SER A 294 7.91 -2.02 -18.28
N MET A 295 9.14 -2.40 -17.99
CA MET A 295 10.11 -1.54 -17.31
C MET A 295 10.47 -0.28 -18.11
N GLU A 296 10.34 -0.33 -19.42
CA GLU A 296 10.59 0.81 -20.32
C GLU A 296 9.61 1.97 -20.09
N HIS A 297 8.40 1.64 -19.60
CA HIS A 297 7.36 2.63 -19.32
C HIS A 297 7.27 3.02 -17.83
N VAL A 298 8.24 2.58 -17.03
CA VAL A 298 8.36 3.05 -15.64
C VAL A 298 8.93 4.46 -15.62
N ALA A 299 8.22 5.36 -14.96
CA ALA A 299 8.55 6.77 -14.90
C ALA A 299 9.79 7.05 -14.04
N LYS A 300 10.64 7.95 -14.52
CA LYS A 300 11.80 8.46 -13.75
C LYS A 300 11.37 9.42 -12.64
N ASN A 301 10.30 10.17 -12.86
CA ASN A 301 9.80 11.17 -11.92
C ASN A 301 9.01 10.52 -10.80
N PRO A 302 9.04 11.09 -9.57
CA PRO A 302 8.22 10.64 -8.47
C PRO A 302 6.72 10.61 -8.81
N ALA A 303 6.03 9.59 -8.31
CA ALA A 303 4.59 9.44 -8.46
C ALA A 303 3.86 10.02 -7.23
N VAL A 304 2.79 10.77 -7.45
CA VAL A 304 1.96 11.31 -6.36
C VAL A 304 0.85 10.31 -6.03
N PHE A 305 0.73 9.99 -4.76
CA PHE A 305 -0.35 9.14 -4.24
C PHE A 305 -1.65 9.96 -4.15
N GLU A 306 -2.64 9.56 -4.93
CA GLU A 306 -3.96 10.19 -4.96
C GLU A 306 -5.01 9.22 -4.44
N ILE A 307 -5.49 9.46 -3.22
CA ILE A 307 -6.49 8.60 -2.56
C ILE A 307 -7.81 8.54 -3.35
N ASP A 308 -8.18 9.62 -4.00
CA ASP A 308 -9.41 9.68 -4.79
C ASP A 308 -9.34 8.73 -5.98
N LYS A 309 -8.16 8.61 -6.61
CA LYS A 309 -7.93 7.64 -7.69
C LYS A 309 -7.93 6.20 -7.18
N LEU A 310 -7.32 5.94 -6.03
CA LEU A 310 -7.41 4.62 -5.39
C LEU A 310 -8.86 4.25 -5.09
N ASN A 311 -9.62 5.17 -4.51
CA ASN A 311 -11.03 4.96 -4.20
C ASN A 311 -11.85 4.67 -5.46
N TRP A 312 -11.63 5.41 -6.54
CA TRP A 312 -12.30 5.19 -7.81
C TRP A 312 -11.98 3.81 -8.41
N ILE A 313 -10.71 3.40 -8.40
CA ILE A 313 -10.29 2.09 -8.87
C ILE A 313 -10.92 0.99 -8.00
N ASN A 314 -10.80 1.11 -6.67
CA ASN A 314 -11.31 0.09 -5.76
C ASN A 314 -12.84 -0.04 -5.84
N GLN A 315 -13.56 1.08 -5.99
CA GLN A 315 -15.01 1.08 -6.19
C GLN A 315 -15.42 0.26 -7.42
N HIS A 316 -14.63 0.32 -8.49
CA HIS A 316 -14.88 -0.50 -9.68
C HIS A 316 -14.88 -2.01 -9.34
N TYR A 317 -13.89 -2.46 -8.56
CA TYR A 317 -13.81 -3.86 -8.13
C TYR A 317 -14.88 -4.21 -7.09
N MET A 318 -15.21 -3.30 -6.16
CA MET A 318 -16.30 -3.50 -5.20
C MET A 318 -17.64 -3.77 -5.92
N ARG A 319 -17.92 -3.05 -7.00
CA ARG A 319 -19.14 -3.23 -7.81
C ARG A 319 -19.19 -4.56 -8.56
N GLN A 320 -18.05 -5.17 -8.83
CA GLN A 320 -17.97 -6.46 -9.52
C GLN A 320 -18.15 -7.66 -8.60
N LEU A 321 -18.05 -7.48 -7.28
CA LEU A 321 -18.30 -8.58 -6.35
C LEU A 321 -19.73 -9.09 -6.50
N ASP A 322 -19.94 -10.39 -6.40
CA ASP A 322 -21.27 -10.93 -6.23
C ASP A 322 -21.85 -10.57 -4.84
N GLU A 323 -23.11 -10.87 -4.62
CA GLU A 323 -23.80 -10.49 -3.37
C GLU A 323 -23.16 -11.13 -2.13
N GLU A 324 -22.75 -12.37 -2.23
CA GLU A 324 -22.13 -13.11 -1.10
C GLU A 324 -20.74 -12.55 -0.79
N ALA A 325 -19.91 -12.29 -1.78
CA ALA A 325 -18.58 -11.70 -1.61
C ALA A 325 -18.67 -10.26 -1.07
N PHE A 326 -19.62 -9.46 -1.58
CA PHE A 326 -19.84 -8.10 -1.09
C PHE A 326 -20.30 -8.11 0.37
N PHE A 327 -21.24 -9.00 0.73
CA PHE A 327 -21.69 -9.17 2.10
C PHE A 327 -20.57 -9.66 3.03
N ALA A 328 -19.75 -10.60 2.56
CA ALA A 328 -18.59 -11.09 3.31
C ALA A 328 -17.58 -9.96 3.60
N ALA A 329 -17.34 -9.07 2.63
CA ALA A 329 -16.48 -7.89 2.83
C ALA A 329 -17.09 -6.89 3.82
N ALA A 330 -18.42 -6.71 3.81
CA ALA A 330 -19.14 -5.82 4.72
C ALA A 330 -19.19 -6.33 6.17
N LYS A 331 -19.32 -7.65 6.35
CA LYS A 331 -19.61 -8.30 7.64
C LYS A 331 -18.74 -7.82 8.80
N PRO A 332 -17.38 -7.77 8.71
CA PRO A 332 -16.53 -7.32 9.81
C PRO A 332 -16.86 -5.87 10.25
N HIS A 333 -17.16 -5.01 9.30
CA HIS A 333 -17.45 -3.60 9.53
C HIS A 333 -18.85 -3.40 10.12
N MET A 334 -19.83 -4.19 9.68
CA MET A 334 -21.18 -4.18 10.24
C MET A 334 -21.19 -4.70 11.68
N VAL A 335 -20.39 -5.71 12.01
CA VAL A 335 -20.21 -6.19 13.38
C VAL A 335 -19.54 -5.13 14.25
N ALA A 336 -18.47 -4.50 13.75
CA ALA A 336 -17.78 -3.43 14.48
C ALA A 336 -18.66 -2.21 14.74
N ALA A 337 -19.61 -1.91 13.85
CA ALA A 337 -20.60 -0.86 14.02
C ALA A 337 -21.75 -1.25 14.97
N GLY A 338 -21.84 -2.50 15.41
CA GLY A 338 -22.92 -3.00 16.25
C GLY A 338 -24.24 -3.25 15.53
N TYR A 339 -24.25 -3.30 14.20
CA TYR A 339 -25.44 -3.51 13.39
C TYR A 339 -25.80 -4.98 13.21
N MET A 340 -24.87 -5.86 13.50
CA MET A 340 -25.06 -7.31 13.53
C MET A 340 -24.11 -7.97 14.52
N THR A 341 -24.42 -9.21 14.93
CA THR A 341 -23.58 -10.04 15.81
C THR A 341 -22.63 -10.93 15.03
N GLY A 342 -22.96 -11.22 13.79
CA GLY A 342 -22.22 -12.15 12.93
C GLY A 342 -22.79 -13.58 12.91
N ASP A 343 -23.75 -13.89 13.76
CA ASP A 343 -24.40 -15.21 13.89
C ASP A 343 -25.84 -15.23 13.38
N GLU A 344 -26.27 -14.17 12.72
CA GLU A 344 -27.62 -14.06 12.17
C GLU A 344 -27.90 -15.15 11.13
N CYS A 345 -29.12 -15.63 11.11
CA CYS A 345 -29.62 -16.63 10.17
C CYS A 345 -31.08 -16.37 9.76
N GLY A 346 -31.57 -17.11 8.80
CA GLY A 346 -32.93 -17.00 8.31
C GLY A 346 -33.30 -15.61 7.77
N GLU A 347 -34.51 -15.16 8.04
CA GLU A 347 -35.06 -13.89 7.50
C GLU A 347 -34.22 -12.67 7.88
N LYS A 348 -33.65 -12.65 9.08
CA LYS A 348 -32.79 -11.55 9.52
C LYS A 348 -31.50 -11.45 8.69
N LEU A 349 -30.88 -12.59 8.39
CA LEU A 349 -29.69 -12.61 7.53
C LEU A 349 -30.00 -12.13 6.12
N GLU A 350 -31.11 -12.60 5.55
CA GLU A 350 -31.53 -12.18 4.22
C GLU A 350 -31.86 -10.69 4.15
N TRP A 351 -32.50 -10.16 5.21
CA TRP A 351 -32.73 -8.72 5.32
C TRP A 351 -31.41 -7.93 5.39
N LEU A 352 -30.44 -8.38 6.20
CA LEU A 352 -29.12 -7.76 6.31
C LEU A 352 -28.37 -7.76 4.98
N LYS A 353 -28.39 -8.87 4.24
CA LYS A 353 -27.79 -8.96 2.90
C LYS A 353 -28.38 -7.90 1.96
N ARG A 354 -29.72 -7.79 1.93
CA ARG A 354 -30.40 -6.79 1.11
C ARG A 354 -30.08 -5.35 1.54
N VAL A 355 -30.00 -5.07 2.85
CA VAL A 355 -29.60 -3.77 3.37
C VAL A 355 -28.17 -3.43 2.93
N VAL A 356 -27.23 -4.35 3.11
CA VAL A 356 -25.83 -4.16 2.71
C VAL A 356 -25.71 -3.95 1.20
N ALA A 357 -26.47 -4.68 0.40
CA ALA A 357 -26.47 -4.56 -1.06
C ALA A 357 -26.82 -3.14 -1.54
N THR A 358 -27.65 -2.39 -0.80
CA THR A 358 -27.99 -1.00 -1.16
C THR A 358 -26.78 -0.06 -1.17
N ALA A 359 -25.71 -0.39 -0.46
CA ALA A 359 -24.48 0.40 -0.43
C ALA A 359 -23.53 0.17 -1.62
N LYS A 360 -23.74 -0.90 -2.40
CA LYS A 360 -22.76 -1.40 -3.37
C LYS A 360 -22.29 -0.37 -4.40
N GLU A 361 -23.21 0.45 -4.89
CA GLU A 361 -22.90 1.49 -5.88
C GLU A 361 -22.31 2.78 -5.27
N HIS A 362 -22.34 2.92 -3.93
CA HIS A 362 -22.05 4.17 -3.24
C HIS A 362 -20.74 4.16 -2.47
N VAL A 363 -20.15 3.00 -2.21
CA VAL A 363 -18.95 2.87 -1.38
C VAL A 363 -17.71 2.57 -2.21
N ALA A 364 -16.60 3.15 -1.82
CA ALA A 364 -15.31 2.88 -2.42
C ALA A 364 -14.59 1.69 -1.77
N PHE A 365 -14.86 1.42 -0.48
CA PHE A 365 -14.29 0.32 0.30
C PHE A 365 -15.24 -0.07 1.45
N ALA A 366 -15.08 -1.26 1.99
CA ALA A 366 -16.10 -1.86 2.87
C ALA A 366 -16.34 -1.13 4.19
N ALA A 367 -15.34 -0.44 4.76
CA ALA A 367 -15.53 0.33 6.01
C ALA A 367 -16.51 1.50 5.86
N GLN A 368 -16.87 1.91 4.65
CA GLN A 368 -17.87 2.94 4.39
C GLN A 368 -19.31 2.40 4.46
N ILE A 369 -19.49 1.08 4.37
CA ILE A 369 -20.82 0.45 4.30
C ILE A 369 -21.68 0.76 5.53
N PRO A 370 -21.20 0.65 6.79
CA PRO A 370 -22.02 0.94 7.97
C PRO A 370 -22.61 2.35 7.96
N GLU A 371 -21.84 3.36 7.57
CA GLU A 371 -22.32 4.73 7.46
C GLU A 371 -23.41 4.86 6.38
N CYS A 372 -23.18 4.24 5.22
CA CYS A 372 -24.12 4.26 4.09
C CYS A 372 -25.48 3.62 4.45
N VAL A 373 -25.49 2.60 5.31
CA VAL A 373 -26.69 1.86 5.70
C VAL A 373 -27.22 2.21 7.10
N ALA A 374 -26.63 3.17 7.80
CA ALA A 374 -26.95 3.54 9.17
C ALA A 374 -28.45 3.82 9.38
N MET A 375 -29.11 4.37 8.39
CA MET A 375 -30.54 4.68 8.42
C MET A 375 -31.46 3.48 8.64
N TYR A 376 -31.01 2.25 8.33
CA TYR A 376 -31.79 1.04 8.57
C TYR A 376 -31.70 0.57 10.03
N PHE A 377 -30.76 1.11 10.82
CA PHE A 377 -30.49 0.69 12.21
C PHE A 377 -30.77 1.77 13.24
N SER A 378 -30.84 3.05 12.84
CA SER A 378 -31.17 4.19 13.70
C SER A 378 -32.23 5.04 13.05
N ASP A 379 -33.15 5.57 13.88
CA ASP A 379 -34.18 6.52 13.45
C ASP A 379 -33.72 7.97 13.66
N GLU A 380 -32.61 8.17 14.36
CA GLU A 380 -31.98 9.47 14.52
C GLU A 380 -31.15 9.81 13.28
N PHE A 381 -31.32 11.01 12.75
CA PHE A 381 -30.49 11.53 11.67
C PHE A 381 -30.42 13.05 11.69
N GLU A 382 -29.40 13.59 11.06
CA GLU A 382 -29.27 15.02 10.81
C GLU A 382 -29.36 15.29 9.31
N PHE A 383 -29.77 16.51 8.94
CA PHE A 383 -29.65 16.92 7.54
C PHE A 383 -28.17 17.14 7.18
N GLU A 384 -27.76 16.64 6.04
CA GLU A 384 -26.34 16.73 5.62
C GLU A 384 -25.84 18.19 5.48
N ASN A 385 -26.76 19.10 5.15
CA ASN A 385 -26.49 20.53 5.04
C ASN A 385 -27.79 21.35 5.02
N ALA A 386 -27.68 22.67 5.02
CA ALA A 386 -28.80 23.59 4.97
C ALA A 386 -29.62 23.49 3.67
N GLU A 387 -28.96 23.11 2.55
CA GLU A 387 -29.64 22.96 1.26
C GLU A 387 -30.53 21.73 1.26
N ALA A 388 -30.13 20.62 1.90
CA ALA A 388 -30.97 19.45 2.09
C ALA A 388 -32.19 19.79 2.90
N ALA A 389 -32.02 20.47 4.03
CA ALA A 389 -33.17 20.92 4.86
C ALA A 389 -34.12 21.85 4.09
N ALA A 390 -33.60 22.74 3.23
CA ALA A 390 -34.39 23.67 2.43
C ALA A 390 -35.30 22.96 1.41
N VAL A 391 -34.92 21.75 0.92
CA VAL A 391 -35.79 20.96 0.03
C VAL A 391 -37.14 20.68 0.64
N LEU A 392 -37.23 20.47 1.97
CA LEU A 392 -38.48 20.20 2.63
C LEU A 392 -39.36 21.45 2.79
N GLN A 393 -38.82 22.64 2.57
CA GLN A 393 -39.59 23.92 2.65
C GLN A 393 -40.32 24.25 1.33
N GLU A 394 -40.14 23.44 0.28
CA GLU A 394 -40.83 23.67 -0.99
C GLU A 394 -42.37 23.53 -0.83
N GLU A 395 -43.14 24.40 -1.50
CA GLU A 395 -44.60 24.48 -1.41
C GLU A 395 -45.32 23.16 -1.78
N SER A 396 -44.70 22.35 -2.63
CA SER A 396 -45.23 21.06 -3.09
C SER A 396 -45.09 19.92 -2.06
N VAL A 397 -44.21 20.06 -1.07
CA VAL A 397 -43.86 18.98 -0.15
C VAL A 397 -45.03 18.42 0.64
N PRO A 398 -45.93 19.22 1.27
CA PRO A 398 -47.07 18.65 1.96
C PRO A 398 -47.98 17.83 1.06
N THR A 399 -48.21 18.27 -0.17
CA THR A 399 -49.02 17.52 -1.15
C THR A 399 -48.36 16.18 -1.52
N VAL A 400 -47.06 16.18 -1.80
CA VAL A 400 -46.32 14.96 -2.15
C VAL A 400 -46.35 13.97 -0.99
N MET A 401 -46.12 14.42 0.25
CA MET A 401 -46.08 13.54 1.42
C MET A 401 -47.45 12.96 1.78
N ASN A 402 -48.50 13.77 1.71
CA ASN A 402 -49.86 13.26 1.94
C ASN A 402 -50.24 12.19 0.93
N MET A 403 -49.95 12.42 -0.36
CA MET A 403 -50.18 11.40 -1.39
C MET A 403 -49.31 10.15 -1.19
N LEU A 404 -48.09 10.29 -0.72
CA LEU A 404 -47.24 9.16 -0.40
C LEU A 404 -47.84 8.29 0.69
N PHE A 405 -48.36 8.90 1.76
CA PHE A 405 -49.03 8.20 2.85
C PHE A 405 -50.37 7.58 2.45
N GLU A 406 -50.97 8.05 1.38
CA GLU A 406 -52.19 7.44 0.81
C GLU A 406 -51.86 6.29 -0.13
N GLU A 407 -50.81 6.38 -0.96
CA GLU A 407 -50.50 5.43 -2.02
C GLU A 407 -49.73 4.21 -1.49
N LEU A 408 -48.75 4.37 -0.59
CA LEU A 408 -47.96 3.27 -0.07
C LEU A 408 -48.78 2.16 0.63
N PRO A 409 -49.79 2.49 1.50
CA PRO A 409 -50.62 1.47 2.15
C PRO A 409 -51.54 0.69 1.21
N LYS A 410 -51.77 1.18 0.00
CA LYS A 410 -52.62 0.49 -1.01
C LYS A 410 -51.87 -0.63 -1.73
N LEU A 411 -50.55 -0.72 -1.54
CA LEU A 411 -49.72 -1.75 -2.19
C LEU A 411 -50.02 -3.13 -1.58
N GLU A 412 -50.42 -4.10 -2.42
CA GLU A 412 -50.62 -5.49 -1.98
C GLU A 412 -49.30 -6.17 -1.58
N VAL A 413 -48.23 -5.81 -2.26
CA VAL A 413 -46.86 -6.28 -1.98
C VAL A 413 -45.96 -5.06 -1.88
N LEU A 414 -45.17 -4.98 -0.83
CA LEU A 414 -44.21 -3.90 -0.63
C LEU A 414 -42.85 -4.31 -1.22
N ASP A 415 -42.71 -4.12 -2.52
CA ASP A 415 -41.45 -4.36 -3.26
C ASP A 415 -41.02 -3.13 -4.08
N GLY A 416 -39.83 -3.20 -4.66
CA GLY A 416 -39.26 -2.10 -5.46
C GLY A 416 -40.13 -1.69 -6.64
N PRO A 417 -40.62 -2.62 -7.48
CA PRO A 417 -41.53 -2.30 -8.59
C PRO A 417 -42.82 -1.62 -8.14
N ALA A 418 -43.46 -2.11 -7.07
CA ALA A 418 -44.69 -1.52 -6.54
C ALA A 418 -44.46 -0.10 -5.98
N VAL A 419 -43.36 0.13 -5.26
CA VAL A 419 -42.97 1.46 -4.76
C VAL A 419 -42.69 2.42 -5.94
N LYS A 420 -42.01 1.97 -6.98
CA LYS A 420 -41.78 2.78 -8.21
C LYS A 420 -43.12 3.15 -8.86
N ALA A 421 -44.08 2.23 -8.90
CA ALA A 421 -45.42 2.51 -9.44
C ALA A 421 -46.17 3.55 -8.61
N ALA A 422 -46.10 3.46 -7.27
CA ALA A 422 -46.69 4.45 -6.37
C ALA A 422 -46.08 5.85 -6.59
N PHE A 423 -44.77 5.96 -6.70
CA PHE A 423 -44.10 7.23 -7.00
C PHE A 423 -44.53 7.83 -8.35
N LYS A 424 -44.68 7.00 -9.37
CA LYS A 424 -45.19 7.43 -10.70
C LYS A 424 -46.63 7.90 -10.61
N ALA A 425 -47.47 7.23 -9.80
CA ALA A 425 -48.85 7.66 -9.56
C ALA A 425 -48.91 9.06 -8.91
N ILE A 426 -48.08 9.31 -7.88
CA ILE A 426 -47.91 10.62 -7.25
C ILE A 426 -47.48 11.66 -8.26
N GLN A 427 -46.47 11.38 -9.08
CA GLN A 427 -45.96 12.28 -10.09
C GLN A 427 -47.03 12.64 -11.12
N LYS A 428 -47.81 11.66 -11.57
CA LYS A 428 -48.92 11.88 -12.52
C LYS A 428 -50.06 12.71 -11.91
N ALA A 429 -50.44 12.42 -10.66
CA ALA A 429 -51.52 13.14 -10.01
C ALA A 429 -51.17 14.59 -9.65
N THR A 430 -49.93 14.82 -9.20
CA THR A 430 -49.44 16.17 -8.86
C THR A 430 -49.02 17.00 -10.05
N LYS A 431 -48.74 16.34 -11.21
CA LYS A 431 -48.14 16.92 -12.40
C LYS A 431 -46.75 17.56 -12.16
N LEU A 432 -46.09 17.13 -11.10
CA LEU A 432 -44.75 17.59 -10.73
C LEU A 432 -43.65 16.82 -11.51
N GLY A 433 -42.52 17.46 -11.73
CA GLY A 433 -41.33 16.81 -12.29
C GLY A 433 -40.73 15.78 -11.31
N GLY A 434 -40.03 14.81 -11.81
CA GLY A 434 -39.47 13.72 -10.99
C GLY A 434 -38.66 14.23 -9.80
N LYS A 435 -37.80 15.22 -9.99
CA LYS A 435 -36.98 15.80 -8.91
C LYS A 435 -37.86 16.39 -7.79
N ALA A 436 -38.95 17.05 -8.12
CA ALA A 436 -39.88 17.66 -7.13
C ALA A 436 -40.69 16.64 -6.33
N VAL A 437 -40.77 15.39 -6.78
CA VAL A 437 -41.38 14.28 -6.04
C VAL A 437 -40.34 13.48 -5.26
N PHE A 438 -39.26 13.05 -5.93
CA PHE A 438 -38.29 12.11 -5.34
C PHE A 438 -37.33 12.77 -4.32
N MET A 439 -36.91 14.01 -4.56
CA MET A 439 -35.96 14.66 -3.67
C MET A 439 -36.52 14.97 -2.28
N PRO A 440 -37.72 15.51 -2.14
CA PRO A 440 -38.32 15.66 -0.80
C PRO A 440 -38.48 14.35 -0.05
N ILE A 441 -38.93 13.27 -0.73
CA ILE A 441 -39.06 11.95 -0.13
C ILE A 441 -37.71 11.44 0.35
N ARG A 442 -36.68 11.59 -0.48
CA ARG A 442 -35.31 11.18 -0.14
C ARG A 442 -34.79 11.92 1.10
N VAL A 443 -34.88 13.24 1.10
CA VAL A 443 -34.42 14.05 2.24
C VAL A 443 -35.21 13.75 3.49
N ALA A 444 -36.53 13.57 3.38
CA ALA A 444 -37.38 13.22 4.53
C ALA A 444 -37.05 11.84 5.11
N LEU A 445 -36.61 10.87 4.29
CA LEU A 445 -36.19 9.54 4.74
C LEU A 445 -34.77 9.50 5.29
N THR A 446 -33.83 10.22 4.67
CA THR A 446 -32.39 10.01 4.88
C THR A 446 -31.65 11.19 5.48
N GLY A 447 -32.21 12.41 5.37
CA GLY A 447 -31.52 13.66 5.66
C GLY A 447 -30.59 14.12 4.52
N ASN A 448 -30.38 13.28 3.49
CA ASN A 448 -29.38 13.47 2.44
C ASN A 448 -30.03 13.67 1.06
N GLN A 449 -29.34 14.38 0.16
CA GLN A 449 -29.78 14.57 -1.23
C GLN A 449 -29.35 13.41 -2.15
N HIS A 450 -28.38 12.60 -1.71
CA HIS A 450 -27.84 11.47 -2.45
C HIS A 450 -27.93 10.17 -1.63
N GLY A 451 -27.85 9.01 -2.30
CA GLY A 451 -27.88 7.72 -1.63
C GLY A 451 -28.61 6.64 -2.45
N PRO A 452 -28.89 5.47 -1.84
CA PRO A 452 -29.56 4.33 -2.49
C PRO A 452 -30.91 4.67 -3.11
N GLU A 453 -31.41 3.83 -4.01
CA GLU A 453 -32.72 4.01 -4.64
C GLU A 453 -33.86 3.93 -3.60
N LEU A 454 -34.76 4.92 -3.61
CA LEU A 454 -35.89 4.98 -2.70
C LEU A 454 -36.80 3.74 -2.80
N ALA A 455 -36.94 3.21 -4.01
CA ALA A 455 -37.74 2.01 -4.25
C ALA A 455 -37.16 0.74 -3.61
N GLU A 456 -35.89 0.72 -3.31
CA GLU A 456 -35.24 -0.36 -2.57
C GLU A 456 -35.28 -0.11 -1.06
N MET A 457 -35.19 1.17 -0.68
CA MET A 457 -35.15 1.57 0.73
C MET A 457 -36.50 1.37 1.45
N VAL A 458 -37.60 1.77 0.81
CA VAL A 458 -38.94 1.71 1.43
C VAL A 458 -39.33 0.27 1.79
N PRO A 459 -39.15 -0.76 0.92
CA PRO A 459 -39.43 -2.15 1.30
C PRO A 459 -38.57 -2.67 2.46
N LEU A 460 -37.33 -2.19 2.58
CA LEU A 460 -36.41 -2.62 3.64
C LEU A 460 -36.74 -1.97 4.98
N LEU A 461 -37.23 -0.74 4.98
CA LEU A 461 -37.70 -0.03 6.16
C LEU A 461 -39.08 -0.53 6.64
N GLY A 462 -39.94 -0.92 5.71
CA GLY A 462 -41.36 -1.18 5.95
C GLY A 462 -42.19 0.11 6.04
N LEU A 463 -43.52 -0.01 5.88
CA LEU A 463 -44.43 1.12 5.80
C LEU A 463 -44.43 1.97 7.08
N GLU A 464 -44.57 1.33 8.24
CA GLU A 464 -44.66 1.99 9.53
C GLU A 464 -43.42 2.87 9.81
N ARG A 465 -42.26 2.31 9.61
CA ARG A 465 -40.98 3.01 9.86
C ARG A 465 -40.72 4.11 8.81
N THR A 466 -41.12 3.87 7.56
CA THR A 466 -41.03 4.88 6.48
C THR A 466 -41.87 6.10 6.84
N GLU A 467 -43.12 5.91 7.25
CA GLU A 467 -44.01 6.98 7.64
C GLU A 467 -43.53 7.72 8.90
N ALA A 468 -43.10 6.99 9.92
CA ALA A 468 -42.57 7.57 11.17
C ALA A 468 -41.36 8.47 10.92
N ARG A 469 -40.41 8.02 10.09
CA ARG A 469 -39.21 8.80 9.71
C ARG A 469 -39.56 10.07 8.94
N ILE A 470 -40.43 9.97 7.96
CA ILE A 470 -40.86 11.14 7.18
C ILE A 470 -41.54 12.16 8.08
N ARG A 471 -42.46 11.74 8.96
CA ARG A 471 -43.14 12.64 9.92
C ARG A 471 -42.15 13.30 10.86
N ALA A 472 -41.21 12.57 11.42
CA ALA A 472 -40.18 13.11 12.31
C ALA A 472 -39.29 14.14 11.58
N SER A 473 -38.89 13.86 10.34
CA SER A 473 -38.09 14.77 9.50
C SER A 473 -38.85 16.07 9.20
N LEU A 474 -40.11 15.99 8.81
CA LEU A 474 -40.95 17.13 8.52
C LEU A 474 -41.17 18.00 9.79
N ALA A 475 -41.42 17.37 10.95
CA ALA A 475 -41.52 18.07 12.21
C ALA A 475 -40.23 18.82 12.58
N LYS A 476 -39.06 18.18 12.36
CA LYS A 476 -37.75 18.81 12.53
C LYS A 476 -37.51 19.98 11.59
N ALA A 477 -38.08 19.94 10.39
CA ALA A 477 -38.10 21.05 9.44
C ALA A 477 -39.18 22.10 9.71
N GLY A 478 -40.01 21.94 10.76
CA GLY A 478 -41.07 22.85 11.12
C GLY A 478 -42.33 22.74 10.24
N ILE A 479 -42.54 21.60 9.57
CA ILE A 479 -43.66 21.35 8.67
C ILE A 479 -44.65 20.42 9.37
N THR A 480 -45.90 20.81 9.39
CA THR A 480 -47.03 20.00 9.87
C THR A 480 -47.86 19.56 8.67
N LEU A 481 -48.15 18.25 8.54
CA LEU A 481 -49.00 17.67 7.51
C LEU A 481 -50.44 17.62 7.99
#